data_127fc57572ed658800732b726e00e2f6
#
_entry.id   127fc57572ed658800732b726e00e2f6
#
_cell.length_a   1.000
_cell.length_b   1.000
_cell.length_c   1.000
_cell.angle_alpha   90.00
_cell.angle_beta   90.00
_cell.angle_gamma   90.00
#
_symmetry.space_group_name_H-M   'P 1'
#
loop_
_entity.id
_entity.type
_entity.pdbx_description
1 polymer ?
#
loop_
_entity_poly.entity_id
_entity_poly.type
_entity_poly.pdbx_seq_one_letter_code
_entity_poly.pdbx_strand_id
1 'polypeptide(L)'
;MKKWYAEEYEFNVEVTGFLRGDTTEHYCRNGEEIGDKYTCTYGCPVNKDGYGICSKTMMMLYPLMEAVRSGGDLTNLGGDDKYSKTIVCPDGCVIFRLTAVPLGNENFHKGGFWKNS
;
A
#
# COMPACT_ATOMS: atom_id res chain seq x y z
N MET A 1 13.81 16.00 -15.09
CA MET A 1 13.75 16.46 -13.70
C MET A 1 14.44 15.49 -12.78
N LYS A 2 15.28 16.03 -11.96
CA LYS A 2 16.02 15.20 -11.05
C LYS A 2 15.25 14.98 -9.77
N LYS A 3 15.25 13.75 -9.30
CA LYS A 3 14.66 13.40 -8.04
C LYS A 3 15.71 13.62 -6.94
N TRP A 4 15.36 14.33 -5.93
CA TRP A 4 16.35 14.71 -4.93
C TRP A 4 15.99 14.33 -3.53
N TYR A 5 14.85 13.67 -3.31
CA TYR A 5 14.67 13.18 -1.99
C TYR A 5 14.47 11.67 -1.92
N ALA A 6 14.92 11.10 -0.83
CA ALA A 6 14.84 9.69 -0.60
C ALA A 6 13.45 9.32 -0.09
N GLU A 7 12.91 8.24 -0.59
CA GLU A 7 11.64 7.75 -0.12
C GLU A 7 11.81 7.08 1.24
N GLU A 8 10.84 7.27 2.10
CA GLU A 8 10.90 6.75 3.47
C GLU A 8 10.54 5.28 3.55
N TYR A 9 9.62 4.85 2.71
CA TYR A 9 9.07 3.49 2.80
C TYR A 9 8.87 2.88 1.44
N GLU A 10 8.97 1.54 1.40
CA GLU A 10 8.45 0.76 0.30
C GLU A 10 7.13 0.18 0.75
N PHE A 11 6.12 0.23 -0.11
CA PHE A 11 4.81 -0.33 0.20
C PHE A 11 4.58 -1.55 -0.66
N ASN A 12 4.17 -2.63 -0.02
CA ASN A 12 3.86 -3.89 -0.68
C ASN A 12 2.40 -4.23 -0.40
N VAL A 13 1.69 -4.63 -1.44
CA VAL A 13 0.29 -5.01 -1.33
C VAL A 13 0.15 -6.40 -1.93
N GLU A 14 -0.43 -7.30 -1.15
CA GLU A 14 -0.60 -8.68 -1.59
C GLU A 14 -2.05 -9.10 -1.49
N VAL A 15 -2.54 -9.82 -2.49
CA VAL A 15 -3.85 -10.44 -2.44
C VAL A 15 -3.75 -11.68 -1.56
N THR A 16 -4.47 -11.68 -0.44
CA THR A 16 -4.38 -12.79 0.52
C THR A 16 -5.61 -13.68 0.52
N GLY A 17 -6.72 -13.24 -0.06
CA GLY A 17 -7.92 -14.06 -0.09
C GLY A 17 -9.11 -13.34 -0.67
N PHE A 18 -10.27 -13.97 -0.54
CA PHE A 18 -11.55 -13.43 -0.99
C PHE A 18 -12.58 -13.63 0.10
N LEU A 19 -13.51 -12.69 0.24
CA LEU A 19 -14.56 -12.80 1.26
C LEU A 19 -15.50 -13.97 1.03
N ARG A 20 -15.67 -14.39 -0.21
CA ARG A 20 -16.64 -15.42 -0.59
C ARG A 20 -15.98 -16.68 -1.15
N GLY A 21 -14.82 -17.03 -0.64
CA GLY A 21 -14.09 -18.17 -1.11
C GLY A 21 -12.88 -17.76 -1.93
N ASP A 22 -12.34 -18.69 -2.70
CA ASP A 22 -11.06 -18.49 -3.35
C ASP A 22 -11.17 -18.18 -4.83
N THR A 23 -12.33 -17.74 -5.31
CA THR A 23 -12.54 -17.47 -6.71
C THR A 23 -12.87 -16.01 -6.96
N THR A 24 -12.36 -15.49 -8.10
CA THR A 24 -12.67 -14.15 -8.56
C THR A 24 -13.67 -14.16 -9.71
N GLU A 25 -14.13 -15.32 -10.14
CA GLU A 25 -14.87 -15.45 -11.39
C GLU A 25 -16.06 -14.53 -11.52
N HIS A 26 -16.73 -14.26 -10.43
CA HIS A 26 -18.01 -13.59 -10.50
C HIS A 26 -18.02 -12.21 -9.88
N TYR A 27 -16.90 -11.74 -9.30
CA TYR A 27 -17.00 -10.47 -8.62
C TYR A 27 -15.74 -9.62 -8.54
N CYS A 28 -14.60 -10.06 -9.04
CA CYS A 28 -13.44 -9.20 -9.11
C CYS A 28 -13.19 -8.76 -10.55
N ARG A 29 -13.46 -7.49 -10.83
CA ARG A 29 -13.27 -6.95 -12.18
C ARG A 29 -11.83 -6.89 -12.61
N ASN A 30 -10.92 -6.80 -11.66
CA ASN A 30 -9.49 -6.71 -11.95
C ASN A 30 -8.83 -8.07 -12.10
N GLY A 31 -9.57 -9.15 -11.85
CA GLY A 31 -9.05 -10.50 -12.01
C GLY A 31 -7.97 -10.87 -11.02
N GLU A 32 -8.05 -10.34 -9.80
CA GLU A 32 -7.04 -10.63 -8.79
C GLU A 32 -7.02 -12.10 -8.42
N GLU A 33 -5.83 -12.61 -8.14
CA GLU A 33 -5.62 -13.98 -7.69
C GLU A 33 -4.80 -13.96 -6.41
N ILE A 34 -5.03 -14.94 -5.55
CA ILE A 34 -4.28 -15.06 -4.31
C ILE A 34 -2.81 -15.15 -4.62
N GLY A 35 -2.01 -14.33 -3.94
CA GLY A 35 -0.57 -14.26 -4.18
C GLY A 35 -0.14 -13.16 -5.12
N ASP A 36 -1.09 -12.50 -5.80
CA ASP A 36 -0.75 -11.34 -6.63
C ASP A 36 -0.15 -10.25 -5.76
N LYS A 37 0.91 -9.61 -6.26
CA LYS A 37 1.67 -8.63 -5.50
C LYS A 37 1.89 -7.36 -6.30
N TYR A 38 1.81 -6.24 -5.59
CA TYR A 38 2.05 -4.90 -6.13
C TYR A 38 3.00 -4.18 -5.18
N THR A 39 3.84 -3.33 -5.73
CA THR A 39 4.81 -2.60 -4.90
C THR A 39 5.02 -1.19 -5.45
N CYS A 40 5.37 -0.27 -4.54
CA CYS A 40 5.79 1.08 -4.92
C CYS A 40 6.53 1.71 -3.74
N THR A 41 7.28 2.76 -4.04
CA THR A 41 7.79 3.67 -3.00
C THR A 41 6.98 4.95 -2.99
N TYR A 42 6.47 5.33 -4.15
CA TYR A 42 5.62 6.50 -4.30
C TYR A 42 4.62 6.22 -5.43
N GLY A 43 3.50 6.87 -5.37
CA GLY A 43 2.47 6.70 -6.39
C GLY A 43 1.67 5.43 -6.21
N CYS A 44 1.22 4.87 -7.31
CA CYS A 44 0.38 3.68 -7.31
C CYS A 44 1.21 2.41 -7.31
N PRO A 45 0.92 1.46 -6.43
CA PRO A 45 1.61 0.17 -6.49
C PRO A 45 1.37 -0.54 -7.82
N VAL A 46 2.41 -1.16 -8.35
CA VAL A 46 2.36 -1.87 -9.63
C VAL A 46 2.84 -3.30 -9.44
N ASN A 47 2.37 -4.19 -10.32
CA ASN A 47 2.80 -5.59 -10.30
C ASN A 47 4.10 -5.74 -11.11
N LYS A 48 4.59 -6.97 -11.20
CA LYS A 48 5.85 -7.27 -11.89
C LYS A 48 5.83 -6.88 -13.37
N ASP A 49 4.65 -6.79 -13.97
CA ASP A 49 4.49 -6.43 -15.38
C ASP A 49 4.25 -4.93 -15.56
N GLY A 50 4.24 -4.16 -14.48
CA GLY A 50 4.09 -2.72 -14.53
C GLY A 50 2.66 -2.22 -14.50
N TYR A 51 1.69 -3.11 -14.30
CA TYR A 51 0.28 -2.70 -14.21
C TYR A 51 -0.07 -2.26 -12.79
N GLY A 52 -0.80 -1.16 -12.71
CA GLY A 52 -1.21 -0.60 -11.43
C GLY A 52 -2.31 -1.40 -10.76
N ILE A 53 -2.35 -1.31 -9.44
CA ILE A 53 -3.41 -1.91 -8.65
C ILE A 53 -4.75 -1.24 -9.01
N CYS A 54 -5.84 -1.95 -8.78
CA CYS A 54 -7.19 -1.43 -9.03
C CYS A 54 -7.39 -0.06 -8.41
N SER A 55 -7.95 0.88 -9.18
CA SER A 55 -8.12 2.25 -8.71
C SER A 55 -9.02 2.35 -7.48
N LYS A 56 -10.02 1.49 -7.37
CA LYS A 56 -10.88 1.49 -6.19
C LYS A 56 -10.10 1.08 -4.94
N THR A 57 -9.23 0.09 -5.07
CA THR A 57 -8.38 -0.35 -3.97
C THR A 57 -7.39 0.75 -3.62
N MET A 58 -6.84 1.43 -4.62
CA MET A 58 -5.91 2.53 -4.38
C MET A 58 -6.54 3.65 -3.54
N MET A 59 -7.82 3.90 -3.73
CA MET A 59 -8.53 4.90 -2.92
C MET A 59 -8.50 4.56 -1.44
N MET A 60 -8.50 3.28 -1.10
CA MET A 60 -8.41 2.85 0.29
C MET A 60 -6.98 2.81 0.80
N LEU A 61 -6.03 2.50 -0.08
CA LEU A 61 -4.63 2.39 0.30
C LEU A 61 -3.99 3.76 0.55
N TYR A 62 -4.35 4.74 -0.25
CA TYR A 62 -3.68 6.03 -0.20
C TYR A 62 -3.67 6.67 1.19
N PRO A 63 -4.80 6.77 1.89
CA PRO A 63 -4.78 7.34 3.25
C PRO A 63 -3.90 6.55 4.21
N LEU A 64 -3.85 5.23 4.07
CA LEU A 64 -3.02 4.40 4.94
C LEU A 64 -1.54 4.62 4.67
N MET A 65 -1.17 4.73 3.40
CA MET A 65 0.21 5.00 3.01
C MET A 65 0.66 6.36 3.51
N GLU A 66 -0.21 7.37 3.40
CA GLU A 66 0.09 8.70 3.89
C GLU A 66 0.18 8.75 5.41
N ALA A 67 -0.64 7.97 6.09
CA ALA A 67 -0.56 7.86 7.54
C ALA A 67 0.81 7.33 7.97
N VAL A 68 1.32 6.30 7.29
CA VAL A 68 2.64 5.75 7.58
C VAL A 68 3.72 6.78 7.28
N ARG A 69 3.66 7.44 6.13
CA ARG A 69 4.65 8.47 5.77
C ARG A 69 4.69 9.61 6.77
N SER A 70 3.57 9.89 7.41
CA SER A 70 3.46 10.95 8.40
C SER A 70 3.90 10.51 9.80
N GLY A 71 4.39 9.30 9.94
CA GLY A 71 4.84 8.77 11.22
C GLY A 71 3.74 8.11 12.02
N GLY A 72 2.60 7.84 11.40
CA GLY A 72 1.48 7.18 12.08
C GLY A 72 1.72 5.70 12.29
N ASP A 73 0.90 5.14 13.16
CA ASP A 73 0.96 3.73 13.53
C ASP A 73 -0.34 3.09 13.08
N LEU A 74 -0.27 2.14 12.16
CA LEU A 74 -1.46 1.53 11.58
C LEU A 74 -2.30 0.76 12.59
N THR A 75 -1.75 0.37 13.75
CA THR A 75 -2.58 -0.25 14.78
C THR A 75 -3.69 0.68 15.26
N ASN A 76 -3.46 1.99 15.18
CA ASN A 76 -4.47 2.98 15.54
C ASN A 76 -5.61 3.07 14.53
N LEU A 77 -5.43 2.46 13.37
CA LEU A 77 -6.42 2.42 12.31
C LEU A 77 -6.92 1.00 12.07
N GLY A 78 -6.76 0.12 13.07
CA GLY A 78 -7.19 -1.27 12.94
C GLY A 78 -6.21 -2.16 12.21
N GLY A 79 -4.96 -1.74 12.11
CA GLY A 79 -3.93 -2.53 11.44
C GLY A 79 -3.46 -3.71 12.25
N ASP A 80 -2.77 -4.62 11.57
CA ASP A 80 -2.23 -5.82 12.19
C ASP A 80 -1.02 -5.51 13.05
N ASP A 81 -0.24 -4.53 12.62
CA ASP A 81 0.87 -3.97 13.40
C ASP A 81 1.11 -2.55 12.92
N LYS A 82 2.21 -1.94 13.37
CA LYS A 82 2.52 -0.54 13.07
C LYS A 82 2.58 -0.28 11.56
N TYR A 83 3.05 -1.26 10.79
CA TYR A 83 3.35 -1.11 9.37
C TYR A 83 2.48 -1.96 8.46
N SER A 84 1.48 -2.63 8.96
CA SER A 84 0.65 -3.45 8.10
C SER A 84 -0.81 -3.41 8.48
N LYS A 85 -1.65 -3.56 7.48
CA LYS A 85 -3.10 -3.62 7.66
C LYS A 85 -3.71 -4.45 6.56
N THR A 86 -4.65 -5.29 6.95
CA THR A 86 -5.47 -6.06 6.03
C THR A 86 -6.71 -5.24 5.69
N ILE A 87 -7.02 -5.12 4.42
CA ILE A 87 -8.19 -4.39 3.96
C ILE A 87 -8.99 -5.25 2.99
N VAL A 88 -10.23 -4.85 2.76
CA VAL A 88 -11.09 -5.45 1.75
C VAL A 88 -11.36 -4.38 0.71
N CYS A 89 -11.34 -4.73 -0.57
CA CYS A 89 -11.57 -3.75 -1.62
C CYS A 89 -12.97 -3.14 -1.50
N PRO A 90 -13.20 -1.95 -2.09
CA PRO A 90 -14.51 -1.27 -1.95
C PRO A 90 -15.68 -2.10 -2.46
N ASP A 91 -15.46 -3.00 -3.40
CA ASP A 91 -16.53 -3.88 -3.90
C ASP A 91 -16.81 -5.04 -2.94
N GLY A 92 -16.04 -5.19 -1.87
CA GLY A 92 -16.29 -6.19 -0.85
C GLY A 92 -15.93 -7.61 -1.26
N CYS A 93 -14.99 -7.79 -2.16
CA CYS A 93 -14.66 -9.13 -2.64
C CYS A 93 -13.23 -9.58 -2.37
N VAL A 94 -12.23 -8.74 -2.59
CA VAL A 94 -10.83 -9.15 -2.50
C VAL A 94 -10.22 -8.65 -1.21
N ILE A 95 -9.47 -9.52 -0.54
CA ILE A 95 -8.74 -9.17 0.68
C ILE A 95 -7.29 -8.91 0.32
N PHE A 96 -6.80 -7.73 0.69
CA PHE A 96 -5.42 -7.32 0.46
C PHE A 96 -4.71 -7.09 1.78
N ARG A 97 -3.41 -7.31 1.79
CA ARG A 97 -2.59 -6.91 2.92
C ARG A 97 -1.58 -5.88 2.46
N LEU A 98 -1.62 -4.70 3.08
CA LEU A 98 -0.65 -3.65 2.88
C LEU A 98 0.45 -3.80 3.93
N THR A 99 1.70 -3.74 3.48
CA THR A 99 2.86 -3.73 4.38
C THR A 99 3.80 -2.61 3.97
N ALA A 100 4.19 -1.79 4.92
CA ALA A 100 5.18 -0.74 4.71
C ALA A 100 6.52 -1.22 5.25
N VAL A 101 7.57 -1.03 4.46
CA VAL A 101 8.93 -1.43 4.84
C VAL A 101 9.79 -0.18 4.94
N PRO A 102 10.28 0.17 6.14
CA PRO A 102 11.15 1.33 6.29
C PRO A 102 12.43 1.17 5.48
N LEU A 103 12.83 2.22 4.81
CA LEU A 103 14.02 2.21 3.96
C LEU A 103 15.22 2.88 4.61
N GLY A 104 15.10 3.27 5.88
CA GLY A 104 16.19 3.94 6.58
C GLY A 104 16.21 5.45 6.39
N ASN A 105 15.22 6.00 5.71
CA ASN A 105 15.15 7.43 5.39
C ASN A 105 14.00 8.13 6.11
N GLU A 106 13.41 7.50 7.13
CA GLU A 106 12.16 7.96 7.74
C GLU A 106 12.27 9.37 8.31
N ASN A 107 13.46 9.78 8.70
CA ASN A 107 13.67 11.09 9.30
C ASN A 107 14.31 12.10 8.35
N PHE A 108 14.53 11.72 7.11
CA PHE A 108 15.21 12.57 6.16
C PHE A 108 14.52 13.94 6.02
N HIS A 109 13.24 13.91 5.73
CA HIS A 109 12.50 15.15 5.51
C HIS A 109 12.24 15.90 6.80
N LYS A 110 12.10 15.18 7.90
CA LYS A 110 11.84 15.80 9.19
C LYS A 110 13.06 16.51 9.73
N GLY A 111 14.24 15.93 9.53
CA GLY A 111 15.46 16.41 10.17
C GLY A 111 16.22 17.44 9.39
N GLY A 112 16.07 17.46 8.10
CA GLY A 112 16.92 18.26 7.27
C GLY A 112 16.23 19.10 6.23
N PHE A 113 15.73 18.42 5.23
CA PHE A 113 15.29 19.09 4.01
C PHE A 113 14.26 20.19 4.27
N TRP A 114 13.20 19.86 4.96
CA TRP A 114 12.11 20.82 5.18
C TRP A 114 12.50 21.94 6.12
N LYS A 115 13.35 21.64 7.08
CA LYS A 115 13.73 22.64 8.07
C LYS A 115 14.63 23.70 7.50
N ASN A 116 15.35 23.38 6.47
CA ASN A 116 16.35 24.28 5.90
C ASN A 116 15.87 24.98 4.63
N SER A 117 14.65 24.77 4.28
CA SER A 117 14.09 25.40 3.08
C SER A 117 13.35 26.69 3.40
#